data_e879b173bfa8ecd31e5c08f58c4d2854
#
_entry.id   e879b173bfa8ecd31e5c08f58c4d2854
#
_cell.length_a   1.000
_cell.length_b   1.000
_cell.length_c   1.000
_cell.angle_alpha   90.00
_cell.angle_beta   90.00
_cell.angle_gamma   90.00
#
_symmetry.space_group_name_H-M   'P 1'
#
loop_
_entity.id
_entity.type
_entity.pdbx_description
1 polymer ?
#
loop_
_entity_poly.entity_id
_entity_poly.type
_entity_poly.pdbx_seq_one_letter_code
_entity_poly.pdbx_strand_id
1 'polypeptide(L)'
;VLALIAWVGAPALPWLFGIVLPYVAVIVFVVGVIRRVMGWARSAVPFAIPTTGGQQRSMPWIQQSKIDNPSTKMGVFIRMALEILTFRSLFRNTRMKLTHEGRFSYNLEIFLWAGALAFHYAFLVTLVRHMRFFLEPVPWCIQAIEAVDSFFRFEISYDPVQFGLPGVYISGFLLLAAVLYLFARRLFIPKVRYISLAADFFPLFLIMGIAFTGILMRYFTKVDIAAIKELTMSLVTFKALSFKIPEGIGPLFYMHLFFVSTLLVYF
;
A
#
# COMPACT_ATOMS: atom_id res chain seq x y z
N VAL A 1 0.64 -19.56 10.60
CA VAL A 1 -0.61 -19.69 11.37
C VAL A 1 -1.76 -19.04 10.63
N LEU A 2 -1.79 -17.70 10.36
CA LEU A 2 -2.91 -17.02 9.69
C LEU A 2 -3.30 -17.66 8.34
N ALA A 3 -2.32 -18.01 7.51
CA ALA A 3 -2.55 -18.66 6.23
C ALA A 3 -3.26 -20.03 6.40
N LEU A 4 -2.84 -20.82 7.38
CA LEU A 4 -3.47 -22.12 7.67
C LEU A 4 -4.90 -21.97 8.19
N ILE A 5 -5.14 -21.00 9.07
CA ILE A 5 -6.49 -20.70 9.58
C ILE A 5 -7.43 -20.36 8.41
N ALA A 6 -6.98 -19.48 7.50
CA ALA A 6 -7.79 -19.11 6.35
C ALA A 6 -7.96 -20.25 5.34
N TRP A 7 -6.89 -21.02 5.07
CA TRP A 7 -6.93 -22.12 4.11
C TRP A 7 -7.86 -23.25 4.53
N VAL A 8 -7.83 -23.62 5.82
CA VAL A 8 -8.67 -24.69 6.36
C VAL A 8 -10.04 -24.21 6.77
N GLY A 9 -10.13 -23.00 7.35
CA GLY A 9 -11.38 -22.46 7.89
C GLY A 9 -12.34 -21.91 6.82
N ALA A 10 -11.82 -21.34 5.74
CA ALA A 10 -12.68 -20.70 4.76
C ALA A 10 -13.60 -21.67 3.98
N PRO A 11 -13.18 -22.87 3.56
CA PRO A 11 -14.07 -23.83 2.96
C PRO A 11 -15.20 -24.32 3.90
N ALA A 12 -14.92 -24.38 5.21
CA ALA A 12 -15.91 -24.78 6.22
C ALA A 12 -16.86 -23.64 6.59
N LEU A 13 -16.39 -22.39 6.57
CA LEU A 13 -17.14 -21.21 7.02
C LEU A 13 -17.00 -20.04 6.02
N PRO A 14 -17.43 -20.21 4.74
CA PRO A 14 -17.23 -19.18 3.71
C PRO A 14 -17.94 -17.86 4.04
N TRP A 15 -19.07 -17.92 4.72
CA TRP A 15 -19.80 -16.73 5.18
C TRP A 15 -18.99 -15.92 6.22
N LEU A 16 -18.32 -16.58 7.14
CA LEU A 16 -17.48 -15.92 8.14
C LEU A 16 -16.31 -15.17 7.46
N PHE A 17 -15.58 -15.86 6.58
CA PHE A 17 -14.40 -15.30 5.92
C PHE A 17 -14.73 -14.31 4.80
N GLY A 18 -15.83 -14.53 4.08
CA GLY A 18 -16.24 -13.70 2.95
C GLY A 18 -17.07 -12.47 3.32
N ILE A 19 -17.79 -12.50 4.45
CA ILE A 19 -18.74 -11.44 4.81
C ILE A 19 -18.44 -10.86 6.19
N VAL A 20 -18.45 -11.67 7.24
CA VAL A 20 -18.37 -11.15 8.62
C VAL A 20 -17.02 -10.50 8.89
N LEU A 21 -15.93 -11.20 8.61
CA LEU A 21 -14.58 -10.67 8.88
C LEU A 21 -14.28 -9.38 8.09
N PRO A 22 -14.57 -9.24 6.80
CA PRO A 22 -14.42 -7.98 6.08
C PRO A 22 -15.21 -6.83 6.71
N TYR A 23 -16.47 -7.02 7.07
CA TYR A 23 -17.26 -5.97 7.73
C TYR A 23 -16.68 -5.57 9.09
N VAL A 24 -16.35 -6.55 9.93
CA VAL A 24 -15.72 -6.28 11.23
C VAL A 24 -14.41 -5.52 11.03
N ALA A 25 -13.58 -5.93 10.08
CA ALA A 25 -12.30 -5.28 9.81
C ALA A 25 -12.48 -3.81 9.37
N VAL A 26 -13.42 -3.53 8.48
CA VAL A 26 -13.73 -2.16 8.03
C VAL A 26 -14.26 -1.31 9.18
N ILE A 27 -15.17 -1.84 10.00
CA ILE A 27 -15.71 -1.12 11.16
C ILE A 27 -14.59 -0.79 12.16
N VAL A 28 -13.76 -1.77 12.51
CA VAL A 28 -12.63 -1.58 13.44
C VAL A 28 -11.65 -0.55 12.89
N PHE A 29 -11.33 -0.62 11.61
CA PHE A 29 -10.46 0.34 10.94
C PHE A 29 -11.02 1.77 11.01
N VAL A 30 -12.26 1.97 10.57
CA VAL A 30 -12.90 3.30 10.57
C VAL A 30 -13.00 3.87 11.98
N VAL A 31 -13.46 3.08 12.94
CA VAL A 31 -13.55 3.52 14.35
C VAL A 31 -12.15 3.82 14.91
N GLY A 32 -11.15 3.00 14.58
CA GLY A 32 -9.76 3.22 14.98
C GLY A 32 -9.19 4.53 14.44
N VAL A 33 -9.38 4.80 13.15
CA VAL A 33 -8.96 6.05 12.50
C VAL A 33 -9.65 7.26 13.14
N ILE A 34 -10.98 7.21 13.31
CA ILE A 34 -11.74 8.30 13.94
C ILE A 34 -11.21 8.57 15.36
N ARG A 35 -11.03 7.52 16.17
CA ARG A 35 -10.50 7.66 17.54
C ARG A 35 -9.11 8.29 17.56
N ARG A 36 -8.23 7.88 16.64
CA ARG A 36 -6.87 8.42 16.54
C ARG A 36 -6.87 9.89 16.14
N VAL A 37 -7.64 10.26 15.12
CA VAL A 37 -7.77 11.66 14.66
C VAL A 37 -8.39 12.53 15.76
N MET A 38 -9.43 12.05 16.43
CA MET A 38 -10.04 12.76 17.56
C MET A 38 -9.08 12.89 18.74
N GLY A 39 -8.25 11.88 18.99
CA GLY A 39 -7.19 11.96 19.99
C GLY A 39 -6.18 13.07 19.67
N TRP A 40 -5.73 13.14 18.43
CA TRP A 40 -4.83 14.23 17.98
C TRP A 40 -5.49 15.61 18.07
N ALA A 41 -6.75 15.74 17.66
CA ALA A 41 -7.50 16.99 17.74
C ALA A 41 -7.71 17.49 19.18
N ARG A 42 -7.78 16.58 20.15
CA ARG A 42 -7.90 16.92 21.58
C ARG A 42 -6.56 17.17 22.27
N SER A 43 -5.45 16.86 21.62
CA SER A 43 -4.12 17.11 22.20
C SER A 43 -3.85 18.60 22.25
N ALA A 44 -3.67 19.12 23.46
CA ALA A 44 -3.36 20.54 23.66
C ALA A 44 -1.96 20.85 23.14
N VAL A 45 -1.83 21.89 22.34
CA VAL A 45 -0.54 22.45 21.93
C VAL A 45 -0.27 23.67 22.78
N PRO A 46 0.66 23.61 23.76
CA PRO A 46 0.86 24.68 24.74
C PRO A 46 1.44 25.99 24.12
N PHE A 47 2.03 25.88 22.94
CA PHE A 47 2.57 27.02 22.17
C PHE A 47 2.50 26.71 20.68
N ALA A 48 2.51 27.74 19.85
CA ALA A 48 2.53 27.58 18.40
C ALA A 48 3.81 26.86 17.97
N ILE A 49 3.68 25.66 17.41
CA ILE A 49 4.81 24.93 16.82
C ILE A 49 5.22 25.72 15.57
N PRO A 50 6.50 26.09 15.41
CA PRO A 50 6.98 26.71 14.19
C PRO A 50 6.67 25.76 13.01
N THR A 51 5.74 26.16 12.16
CA THR A 51 5.50 25.41 10.92
C THR A 51 6.71 25.56 10.02
N THR A 52 6.80 24.71 9.02
CA THR A 52 7.85 24.77 8.00
C THR A 52 8.00 26.13 7.34
N GLY A 53 7.03 27.00 7.48
CA GLY A 53 7.05 28.36 7.02
C GLY A 53 7.36 29.42 8.11
N GLY A 54 7.53 29.00 9.38
CA GLY A 54 7.48 29.90 10.52
C GLY A 54 8.55 30.98 10.60
N GLN A 55 9.80 30.72 10.33
CA GLN A 55 10.91 31.67 10.52
C GLN A 55 11.68 32.01 9.23
N GLN A 56 11.06 31.84 8.11
CA GLN A 56 11.70 31.89 6.80
C GLN A 56 12.25 33.26 6.39
N ARG A 57 11.79 34.35 7.00
CA ARG A 57 12.19 35.72 6.68
C ARG A 57 12.44 36.56 7.92
N SER A 58 13.12 36.00 8.90
CA SER A 58 13.37 36.71 10.14
C SER A 58 14.23 37.94 9.94
N MET A 59 15.24 37.90 9.04
CA MET A 59 16.14 39.03 8.81
C MET A 59 16.56 39.10 7.33
N PRO A 60 16.82 40.31 6.76
CA PRO A 60 17.13 40.48 5.33
C PRO A 60 18.38 39.80 4.85
N TRP A 61 19.35 39.56 5.73
CA TRP A 61 20.64 38.93 5.41
C TRP A 61 20.62 37.40 5.52
N ILE A 62 19.54 36.79 6.04
CA ILE A 62 19.42 35.34 6.12
C ILE A 62 18.99 34.78 4.77
N GLN A 63 19.83 33.97 4.15
CA GLN A 63 19.49 33.26 2.93
C GLN A 63 18.45 32.18 3.22
N GLN A 64 17.25 32.40 2.67
CA GLN A 64 16.15 31.48 2.82
C GLN A 64 16.20 30.38 1.77
N SER A 65 15.98 29.12 2.19
CA SER A 65 15.66 28.04 1.25
C SER A 65 14.19 28.13 0.83
N LYS A 66 13.93 28.51 -0.42
CA LYS A 66 12.58 28.68 -0.97
C LYS A 66 11.75 27.40 -0.97
N ILE A 67 12.40 26.24 -1.04
CA ILE A 67 11.71 24.94 -1.08
C ILE A 67 11.60 24.33 0.32
N ASP A 68 12.69 24.32 1.10
CA ASP A 68 12.70 23.62 2.40
C ASP A 68 12.07 24.45 3.52
N ASN A 69 12.08 25.77 3.39
CA ASN A 69 11.49 26.71 4.34
C ASN A 69 10.73 27.81 3.63
N PRO A 70 9.60 27.49 2.95
CA PRO A 70 8.86 28.44 2.13
C PRO A 70 8.16 29.52 2.96
N SER A 71 8.15 30.75 2.44
CA SER A 71 7.45 31.91 3.05
C SER A 71 6.08 32.20 2.44
N THR A 72 5.76 31.58 1.32
CA THR A 72 4.51 31.83 0.59
C THR A 72 3.63 30.59 0.59
N LYS A 73 2.30 30.79 0.49
CA LYS A 73 1.33 29.68 0.39
C LYS A 73 1.65 28.75 -0.79
N MET A 74 2.05 29.32 -1.94
CA MET A 74 2.46 28.52 -3.11
C MET A 74 3.73 27.72 -2.83
N GLY A 75 4.71 28.31 -2.14
CA GLY A 75 5.91 27.60 -1.73
C GLY A 75 5.62 26.44 -0.78
N VAL A 76 4.69 26.61 0.16
CA VAL A 76 4.22 25.52 1.04
C VAL A 76 3.55 24.43 0.22
N PHE A 77 2.67 24.78 -0.73
CA PHE A 77 2.03 23.80 -1.60
C PHE A 77 3.06 23.01 -2.42
N ILE A 78 4.04 23.69 -3.04
CA ILE A 78 5.11 23.01 -3.81
C ILE A 78 5.92 22.09 -2.91
N ARG A 79 6.28 22.51 -1.72
CA ARG A 79 6.99 21.68 -0.77
C ARG A 79 6.19 20.41 -0.41
N MET A 80 4.91 20.57 -0.07
CA MET A 80 4.03 19.44 0.25
C MET A 80 3.87 18.50 -0.95
N ALA A 81 3.69 19.02 -2.16
CA ALA A 81 3.60 18.23 -3.37
C ALA A 81 4.89 17.41 -3.60
N LEU A 82 6.06 18.03 -3.46
CA LEU A 82 7.34 17.33 -3.57
C LEU A 82 7.51 16.27 -2.47
N GLU A 83 7.07 16.55 -1.25
CA GLU A 83 7.16 15.61 -0.14
C GLU A 83 6.26 14.37 -0.38
N ILE A 84 5.02 14.59 -0.80
CA ILE A 84 4.05 13.51 -1.05
C ILE A 84 4.41 12.70 -2.30
N LEU A 85 4.77 13.38 -3.40
CA LEU A 85 4.99 12.71 -4.68
C LEU A 85 6.38 12.10 -4.81
N THR A 86 7.41 12.72 -4.23
CA THR A 86 8.80 12.28 -4.43
C THR A 86 9.50 11.83 -3.15
N PHE A 87 8.82 11.91 -2.00
CA PHE A 87 9.42 11.63 -0.69
C PHE A 87 10.73 12.38 -0.50
N ARG A 88 10.70 13.69 -0.81
CA ARG A 88 11.90 14.54 -0.86
C ARG A 88 12.75 14.47 0.41
N SER A 89 12.16 14.48 1.59
CA SER A 89 12.88 14.36 2.85
C SER A 89 13.62 13.03 2.96
N LEU A 90 13.00 11.94 2.50
CA LEU A 90 13.62 10.62 2.49
C LEU A 90 14.77 10.54 1.47
N PHE A 91 14.63 11.19 0.30
CA PHE A 91 15.71 11.29 -0.69
C PHE A 91 16.97 11.97 -0.10
N ARG A 92 16.77 12.98 0.76
CA ARG A 92 17.87 13.72 1.42
C ARG A 92 18.37 13.05 2.70
N ASN A 93 17.83 11.89 3.06
CA ASN A 93 18.30 11.16 4.23
C ASN A 93 19.72 10.68 4.03
N THR A 94 20.57 10.95 5.03
CA THR A 94 21.99 10.60 4.99
C THR A 94 22.35 9.60 6.07
N ARG A 95 23.23 8.66 5.72
CA ARG A 95 23.82 7.72 6.66
C ARG A 95 25.18 8.23 7.10
N MET A 96 25.34 8.47 8.37
CA MET A 96 26.63 8.81 8.95
C MET A 96 27.48 7.56 9.18
N LYS A 97 28.73 7.59 8.72
CA LYS A 97 29.74 6.57 8.98
C LYS A 97 30.95 7.23 9.63
N LEU A 98 31.48 6.61 10.68
CA LEU A 98 32.78 6.97 11.21
C LEU A 98 33.86 6.22 10.41
N THR A 99 34.76 6.95 9.78
CA THR A 99 35.90 6.39 9.04
C THR A 99 36.98 5.93 10.03
N HIS A 100 37.84 5.00 9.65
CA HIS A 100 38.96 4.54 10.45
C HIS A 100 39.88 5.68 10.90
N GLU A 101 39.92 6.79 10.17
CA GLU A 101 40.68 8.01 10.50
C GLU A 101 39.97 8.94 11.51
N GLY A 102 38.85 8.52 12.10
CA GLY A 102 38.05 9.33 13.03
C GLY A 102 37.22 10.45 12.37
N ARG A 103 37.11 10.46 11.03
CA ARG A 103 36.30 11.44 10.29
C ARG A 103 34.89 10.94 10.05
N PHE A 104 33.91 11.85 10.06
CA PHE A 104 32.54 11.55 9.71
C PHE A 104 32.33 11.64 8.19
N SER A 105 31.79 10.59 7.60
CA SER A 105 31.35 10.54 6.20
C SER A 105 29.82 10.41 6.13
N TYR A 106 29.21 11.19 5.24
CA TYR A 106 27.76 11.19 5.03
C TYR A 106 27.44 10.63 3.64
N ASN A 107 26.71 9.51 3.59
CA ASN A 107 26.26 8.90 2.34
C ASN A 107 24.75 8.97 2.25
N LEU A 108 24.21 9.34 1.08
CA LEU A 108 22.77 9.33 0.81
C LEU A 108 22.21 7.91 0.82
N GLU A 109 21.04 7.74 1.42
CA GLU A 109 20.32 6.45 1.48
C GLU A 109 19.36 6.31 0.25
N ILE A 110 19.91 6.47 -0.97
CA ILE A 110 19.15 6.48 -2.23
C ILE A 110 18.32 5.19 -2.41
N PHE A 111 18.89 4.04 -2.06
CA PHE A 111 18.19 2.77 -2.18
C PHE A 111 16.98 2.64 -1.24
N LEU A 112 17.05 3.24 -0.04
CA LEU A 112 15.90 3.31 0.85
C LEU A 112 14.80 4.16 0.23
N TRP A 113 15.16 5.33 -0.31
CA TRP A 113 14.23 6.21 -0.98
C TRP A 113 13.57 5.52 -2.19
N ALA A 114 14.36 4.91 -3.07
CA ALA A 114 13.85 4.21 -4.25
C ALA A 114 12.91 3.05 -3.87
N GLY A 115 13.31 2.24 -2.88
CA GLY A 115 12.49 1.13 -2.38
C GLY A 115 11.18 1.58 -1.74
N ALA A 116 11.21 2.65 -0.94
CA ALA A 116 10.02 3.21 -0.33
C ALA A 116 9.08 3.84 -1.38
N LEU A 117 9.64 4.56 -2.35
CA LEU A 117 8.86 5.15 -3.45
C LEU A 117 8.20 4.06 -4.29
N ALA A 118 8.97 3.05 -4.71
CA ALA A 118 8.46 1.91 -5.48
C ALA A 118 7.34 1.17 -4.72
N PHE A 119 7.53 0.95 -3.42
CA PHE A 119 6.52 0.31 -2.57
C PHE A 119 5.21 1.10 -2.55
N HIS A 120 5.25 2.40 -2.25
CA HIS A 120 4.03 3.20 -2.09
C HIS A 120 3.30 3.40 -3.42
N TYR A 121 4.02 3.64 -4.53
CA TYR A 121 3.39 3.78 -5.83
C TYR A 121 2.81 2.46 -6.33
N ALA A 122 3.52 1.35 -6.19
CA ALA A 122 3.01 0.04 -6.56
C ALA A 122 1.78 -0.35 -5.73
N PHE A 123 1.80 -0.05 -4.42
CA PHE A 123 0.66 -0.27 -3.54
C PHE A 123 -0.54 0.59 -3.95
N LEU A 124 -0.33 1.89 -4.21
CA LEU A 124 -1.38 2.81 -4.64
C LEU A 124 -2.01 2.36 -5.97
N VAL A 125 -1.20 2.03 -6.98
CA VAL A 125 -1.69 1.54 -8.27
C VAL A 125 -2.48 0.25 -8.09
N THR A 126 -1.97 -0.70 -7.32
CA THR A 126 -2.66 -1.95 -7.01
C THR A 126 -4.00 -1.69 -6.29
N LEU A 127 -4.02 -0.80 -5.30
CA LEU A 127 -5.23 -0.43 -4.57
C LEU A 127 -6.27 0.20 -5.50
N VAL A 128 -5.87 1.18 -6.32
CA VAL A 128 -6.78 1.86 -7.26
C VAL A 128 -7.35 0.88 -8.28
N ARG A 129 -6.55 -0.05 -8.79
CA ARG A 129 -7.04 -1.10 -9.69
C ARG A 129 -8.07 -2.01 -9.04
N HIS A 130 -7.93 -2.32 -7.73
CA HIS A 130 -8.91 -3.12 -7.01
C HIS A 130 -10.27 -2.43 -6.87
N MET A 131 -10.35 -1.10 -7.04
CA MET A 131 -11.62 -0.37 -7.04
C MET A 131 -12.58 -0.85 -8.15
N ARG A 132 -12.09 -1.50 -9.21
CA ARG A 132 -12.93 -2.13 -10.25
C ARG A 132 -13.92 -3.18 -9.70
N PHE A 133 -13.60 -3.80 -8.59
CA PHE A 133 -14.46 -4.81 -7.95
C PHE A 133 -15.60 -4.19 -7.13
N PHE A 134 -15.46 -2.91 -6.76
CA PHE A 134 -16.36 -2.19 -5.87
C PHE A 134 -17.23 -1.15 -6.58
N LEU A 135 -17.01 -0.92 -7.88
CA LEU A 135 -17.66 0.14 -8.66
C LEU A 135 -18.27 -0.42 -9.95
N GLU A 136 -19.52 0.00 -10.22
CA GLU A 136 -20.24 -0.31 -11.46
C GLU A 136 -21.07 0.91 -11.90
N PRO A 137 -20.82 1.51 -13.09
CA PRO A 137 -19.73 1.19 -14.05
C PRO A 137 -18.35 1.57 -13.51
N VAL A 138 -17.32 0.87 -14.01
CA VAL A 138 -15.93 1.17 -13.63
C VAL A 138 -15.51 2.53 -14.20
N PRO A 139 -15.08 3.50 -13.38
CA PRO A 139 -14.65 4.82 -13.84
C PRO A 139 -13.48 4.75 -14.84
N TRP A 140 -13.47 5.66 -15.80
CA TRP A 140 -12.44 5.72 -16.85
C TRP A 140 -11.00 5.85 -16.31
N CYS A 141 -10.82 6.56 -15.19
CA CYS A 141 -9.50 6.74 -14.57
C CYS A 141 -8.93 5.42 -14.05
N ILE A 142 -9.76 4.52 -13.52
CA ILE A 142 -9.35 3.19 -13.08
C ILE A 142 -8.97 2.34 -14.29
N GLN A 143 -9.77 2.41 -15.38
CA GLN A 143 -9.47 1.71 -16.63
C GLN A 143 -8.15 2.21 -17.24
N ALA A 144 -7.89 3.51 -17.23
CA ALA A 144 -6.65 4.09 -17.71
C ALA A 144 -5.43 3.61 -16.90
N ILE A 145 -5.53 3.58 -15.58
CA ILE A 145 -4.45 3.08 -14.71
C ILE A 145 -4.21 1.59 -14.97
N GLU A 146 -5.28 0.79 -15.15
CA GLU A 146 -5.16 -0.63 -15.50
C GLU A 146 -4.48 -0.82 -16.86
N ALA A 147 -4.81 0.00 -17.85
CA ALA A 147 -4.20 -0.05 -19.17
C ALA A 147 -2.69 0.28 -19.13
N VAL A 148 -2.30 1.29 -18.35
CA VAL A 148 -0.89 1.66 -18.17
C VAL A 148 -0.11 0.59 -17.41
N ASP A 149 -0.71 0.00 -16.38
CA ASP A 149 -0.07 -1.03 -15.55
C ASP A 149 0.06 -2.38 -16.29
N SER A 150 -0.80 -2.64 -17.29
CA SER A 150 -0.78 -3.85 -18.13
C SER A 150 0.04 -3.70 -19.42
N PHE A 151 1.14 -2.98 -19.39
CA PHE A 151 1.94 -2.59 -20.55
C PHE A 151 2.39 -3.76 -21.47
N PHE A 152 2.51 -4.98 -20.94
CA PHE A 152 2.90 -6.17 -21.72
C PHE A 152 1.71 -6.98 -22.23
N ARG A 153 0.55 -6.38 -22.44
CA ARG A 153 -0.57 -7.06 -23.08
C ARG A 153 -0.29 -7.22 -24.57
N PHE A 154 -0.04 -8.44 -25.00
CA PHE A 154 0.15 -8.80 -26.40
C PHE A 154 -1.06 -9.62 -26.87
N GLU A 155 -1.87 -9.05 -27.74
CA GLU A 155 -2.93 -9.78 -28.45
C GLU A 155 -2.55 -9.89 -29.91
N ILE A 156 -2.19 -11.10 -30.35
CA ILE A 156 -2.08 -11.43 -31.77
C ILE A 156 -3.39 -12.12 -32.16
N SER A 157 -4.24 -11.42 -32.91
CA SER A 157 -5.42 -11.99 -33.53
C SER A 157 -5.09 -12.41 -34.95
N TYR A 158 -4.92 -13.68 -35.18
CA TYR A 158 -4.85 -14.28 -36.51
C TYR A 158 -6.01 -15.26 -36.66
N ASP A 159 -6.94 -15.01 -37.56
CA ASP A 159 -8.11 -15.86 -37.79
C ASP A 159 -7.65 -17.24 -38.35
N PRO A 160 -7.96 -18.42 -37.74
CA PRO A 160 -8.88 -18.66 -36.64
C PRO A 160 -8.25 -18.79 -35.23
N VAL A 161 -6.98 -18.50 -35.05
CA VAL A 161 -6.24 -18.71 -33.78
C VAL A 161 -5.99 -17.38 -33.06
N GLN A 162 -6.68 -17.15 -31.95
CA GLN A 162 -6.40 -16.04 -31.06
C GLN A 162 -5.36 -16.44 -30.00
N PHE A 163 -4.15 -15.95 -30.14
CA PHE A 163 -3.12 -16.06 -29.10
C PHE A 163 -3.07 -14.76 -28.30
N GLY A 164 -3.61 -14.78 -27.08
CA GLY A 164 -3.51 -13.69 -26.13
C GLY A 164 -2.59 -14.05 -24.97
N LEU A 165 -1.47 -13.37 -24.80
CA LEU A 165 -0.74 -13.39 -23.52
C LEU A 165 -1.47 -12.45 -22.57
N PRO A 166 -1.94 -12.95 -21.40
CA PRO A 166 -2.59 -12.09 -20.41
C PRO A 166 -1.62 -11.01 -19.96
N GLY A 167 -2.06 -9.75 -20.02
CA GLY A 167 -1.24 -8.62 -19.61
C GLY A 167 -0.70 -8.79 -18.20
N VAL A 168 0.61 -8.65 -18.06
CA VAL A 168 1.30 -8.71 -16.76
C VAL A 168 1.19 -7.37 -16.09
N TYR A 169 0.58 -7.32 -14.92
CA TYR A 169 0.51 -6.12 -14.11
C TYR A 169 1.84 -5.87 -13.39
N ILE A 170 2.52 -4.83 -13.80
CA ILE A 170 3.85 -4.47 -13.26
C ILE A 170 3.76 -4.14 -11.77
N SER A 171 2.71 -3.42 -11.36
CA SER A 171 2.54 -2.99 -9.97
C SER A 171 2.52 -4.14 -8.97
N GLY A 172 1.92 -5.28 -9.31
CA GLY A 172 1.87 -6.45 -8.42
C GLY A 172 3.25 -7.03 -8.13
N PHE A 173 4.06 -7.21 -9.18
CA PHE A 173 5.45 -7.72 -9.04
C PHE A 173 6.37 -6.69 -8.39
N LEU A 174 6.22 -5.41 -8.75
CA LEU A 174 6.98 -4.32 -8.15
C LEU A 174 6.67 -4.18 -6.65
N LEU A 175 5.40 -4.33 -6.26
CA LEU A 175 4.99 -4.32 -4.85
C LEU A 175 5.67 -5.46 -4.08
N LEU A 176 5.62 -6.68 -4.62
CA LEU A 176 6.26 -7.84 -3.98
C LEU A 176 7.79 -7.64 -3.87
N ALA A 177 8.43 -7.19 -4.94
CA ALA A 177 9.87 -6.94 -4.94
C ALA A 177 10.26 -5.83 -3.95
N ALA A 178 9.50 -4.73 -3.91
CA ALA A 178 9.76 -3.61 -3.01
C ALA A 178 9.56 -4.00 -1.53
N VAL A 179 8.50 -4.74 -1.19
CA VAL A 179 8.29 -5.19 0.19
C VAL A 179 9.36 -6.21 0.63
N LEU A 180 9.77 -7.11 -0.27
CA LEU A 180 10.88 -8.04 -0.02
C LEU A 180 12.19 -7.29 0.21
N TYR A 181 12.48 -6.25 -0.59
CA TYR A 181 13.64 -5.40 -0.40
C TYR A 181 13.62 -4.69 0.96
N LEU A 182 12.49 -4.06 1.33
CA LEU A 182 12.35 -3.36 2.61
C LEU A 182 12.45 -4.32 3.81
N PHE A 183 11.91 -5.52 3.67
CA PHE A 183 12.05 -6.59 4.65
C PHE A 183 13.50 -7.05 4.79
N ALA A 184 14.16 -7.36 3.66
CA ALA A 184 15.56 -7.76 3.63
C ALA A 184 16.48 -6.68 4.23
N ARG A 185 16.23 -5.40 3.88
CA ARG A 185 16.96 -4.27 4.47
C ARG A 185 16.84 -4.25 5.99
N ARG A 186 15.64 -4.50 6.54
CA ARG A 186 15.38 -4.52 7.98
C ARG A 186 16.08 -5.71 8.66
N LEU A 187 16.20 -6.82 7.96
CA LEU A 187 16.84 -8.04 8.47
C LEU A 187 18.39 -7.97 8.42
N PHE A 188 18.93 -7.49 7.29
CA PHE A 188 20.38 -7.56 7.04
C PHE A 188 21.17 -6.34 7.51
N ILE A 189 20.55 -5.16 7.71
CA ILE A 189 21.24 -3.99 8.23
C ILE A 189 21.24 -4.03 9.76
N PRO A 190 22.40 -4.26 10.44
CA PRO A 190 22.43 -4.49 11.90
C PRO A 190 21.81 -3.35 12.71
N LYS A 191 22.05 -2.09 12.32
CA LYS A 191 21.51 -0.90 13.00
C LYS A 191 19.97 -0.87 12.93
N VAL A 192 19.40 -1.20 11.77
CA VAL A 192 17.95 -1.23 11.58
C VAL A 192 17.33 -2.41 12.32
N ARG A 193 17.97 -3.59 12.23
CA ARG A 193 17.52 -4.78 12.94
C ARG A 193 17.48 -4.58 14.46
N TYR A 194 18.49 -3.90 15.01
CA TYR A 194 18.58 -3.64 16.45
C TYR A 194 17.39 -2.83 17.00
N ILE A 195 16.91 -1.84 16.23
CA ILE A 195 15.75 -1.01 16.63
C ILE A 195 14.41 -1.54 16.17
N SER A 196 14.38 -2.66 15.42
CA SER A 196 13.14 -3.23 14.87
C SER A 196 12.45 -4.13 15.87
N LEU A 197 11.16 -3.88 16.06
CA LEU A 197 10.25 -4.67 16.90
C LEU A 197 9.48 -5.69 16.05
N ALA A 198 8.87 -6.68 16.68
CA ALA A 198 7.99 -7.65 16.01
C ALA A 198 6.83 -6.95 15.26
N ALA A 199 6.30 -5.87 15.84
CA ALA A 199 5.28 -5.02 15.25
C ALA A 199 5.71 -4.39 13.92
N ASP A 200 7.00 -4.15 13.69
CA ASP A 200 7.50 -3.59 12.43
C ASP A 200 7.60 -4.63 11.30
N PHE A 201 7.73 -5.90 11.66
CA PHE A 201 7.80 -7.00 10.69
C PHE A 201 6.41 -7.51 10.28
N PHE A 202 5.45 -7.47 11.19
CA PHE A 202 4.13 -8.04 10.97
C PHE A 202 3.40 -7.47 9.75
N PRO A 203 3.28 -6.13 9.56
CA PRO A 203 2.64 -5.58 8.37
C PRO A 203 3.41 -5.90 7.07
N LEU A 204 4.74 -6.01 7.12
CA LEU A 204 5.53 -6.42 5.96
C LEU A 204 5.19 -7.86 5.53
N PHE A 205 5.04 -8.79 6.48
CA PHE A 205 4.59 -10.15 6.20
C PHE A 205 3.17 -10.20 5.65
N LEU A 206 2.25 -9.39 6.18
CA LEU A 206 0.88 -9.33 5.66
C LEU A 206 0.85 -8.82 4.22
N ILE A 207 1.51 -7.69 3.93
CA ILE A 207 1.55 -7.11 2.58
C ILE A 207 2.25 -8.06 1.60
N MET A 208 3.33 -8.72 2.02
CA MET A 208 4.00 -9.74 1.23
C MET A 208 3.05 -10.91 0.91
N GLY A 209 2.30 -11.39 1.90
CA GLY A 209 1.29 -12.43 1.73
C GLY A 209 0.16 -12.00 0.79
N ILE A 210 -0.33 -10.76 0.93
CA ILE A 210 -1.35 -10.17 0.04
C ILE A 210 -0.83 -10.09 -1.40
N ALA A 211 0.35 -9.53 -1.61
CA ALA A 211 0.95 -9.42 -2.95
C ALA A 211 1.16 -10.80 -3.58
N PHE A 212 1.71 -11.74 -2.83
CA PHE A 212 1.97 -13.10 -3.29
C PHE A 212 0.67 -13.85 -3.67
N THR A 213 -0.33 -13.84 -2.78
CA THR A 213 -1.63 -14.49 -3.07
C THR A 213 -2.36 -13.83 -4.23
N GLY A 214 -2.25 -12.50 -4.39
CA GLY A 214 -2.81 -11.78 -5.54
C GLY A 214 -2.16 -12.21 -6.86
N ILE A 215 -0.85 -12.35 -6.90
CA ILE A 215 -0.10 -12.87 -8.06
C ILE A 215 -0.51 -14.31 -8.37
N LEU A 216 -0.59 -15.18 -7.34
CA LEU A 216 -1.04 -16.57 -7.52
C LEU A 216 -2.44 -16.66 -8.11
N MET A 217 -3.40 -15.89 -7.58
CA MET A 217 -4.76 -15.86 -8.10
C MET A 217 -4.85 -15.39 -9.55
N ARG A 218 -4.06 -14.41 -9.90
CA ARG A 218 -4.09 -13.82 -11.26
C ARG A 218 -3.47 -14.71 -12.32
N TYR A 219 -2.30 -15.29 -12.03
CA TYR A 219 -1.48 -15.93 -13.07
C TYR A 219 -1.49 -17.46 -13.00
N PHE A 220 -1.75 -18.05 -11.85
CA PHE A 220 -1.64 -19.49 -11.64
C PHE A 220 -2.99 -20.18 -11.45
N THR A 221 -3.84 -19.71 -10.53
CA THR A 221 -5.10 -20.39 -10.20
C THR A 221 -6.30 -19.90 -10.99
N LYS A 222 -6.19 -18.71 -11.65
CA LYS A 222 -7.22 -18.12 -12.51
C LYS A 222 -8.61 -18.15 -11.84
N VAL A 223 -8.75 -17.42 -10.74
CA VAL A 223 -10.01 -17.33 -9.99
C VAL A 223 -11.15 -16.74 -10.83
N ASP A 224 -12.39 -17.10 -10.53
CA ASP A 224 -13.57 -16.51 -11.17
C ASP A 224 -13.74 -15.05 -10.73
N ILE A 225 -13.39 -14.15 -11.64
CA ILE A 225 -13.45 -12.69 -11.41
C ILE A 225 -14.90 -12.21 -11.32
N ALA A 226 -15.85 -12.85 -12.04
CA ALA A 226 -17.24 -12.47 -12.00
C ALA A 226 -17.85 -12.78 -10.63
N ALA A 227 -17.63 -13.98 -10.11
CA ALA A 227 -18.06 -14.39 -8.78
C ALA A 227 -17.45 -13.49 -7.67
N ILE A 228 -16.16 -13.13 -7.79
CA ILE A 228 -15.51 -12.20 -6.85
C ILE A 228 -16.16 -10.82 -6.92
N LYS A 229 -16.40 -10.28 -8.12
CA LYS A 229 -17.07 -8.98 -8.29
C LYS A 229 -18.47 -8.98 -7.69
N GLU A 230 -19.24 -10.04 -7.89
CA GLU A 230 -20.55 -10.19 -7.33
C GLU A 230 -20.53 -10.18 -5.79
N LEU A 231 -19.61 -10.92 -5.18
CA LEU A 231 -19.41 -10.91 -3.73
C LEU A 231 -19.01 -9.51 -3.22
N THR A 232 -18.04 -8.86 -3.85
CA THR A 232 -17.56 -7.55 -3.41
C THR A 232 -18.61 -6.46 -3.59
N MET A 233 -19.40 -6.50 -4.68
CA MET A 233 -20.54 -5.60 -4.88
C MET A 233 -21.65 -5.83 -3.85
N SER A 234 -21.90 -7.08 -3.46
CA SER A 234 -22.86 -7.37 -2.39
C SER A 234 -22.42 -6.81 -1.04
N LEU A 235 -21.12 -6.83 -0.75
CA LEU A 235 -20.54 -6.21 0.46
C LEU A 235 -20.75 -4.69 0.47
N VAL A 236 -20.40 -3.99 -0.62
CA VAL A 236 -20.50 -2.53 -0.72
C VAL A 236 -21.95 -2.04 -0.70
N THR A 237 -22.87 -2.80 -1.31
CA THR A 237 -24.30 -2.46 -1.34
C THR A 237 -25.06 -2.93 -0.09
N PHE A 238 -24.39 -3.48 0.91
CA PHE A 238 -24.96 -4.02 2.15
C PHE A 238 -26.01 -5.13 1.95
N LYS A 239 -25.96 -5.79 0.79
CA LYS A 239 -26.85 -6.92 0.47
C LYS A 239 -26.24 -8.28 0.87
N ALA A 240 -25.00 -8.29 1.33
CA ALA A 240 -24.24 -9.51 1.62
C ALA A 240 -24.86 -10.39 2.72
N LEU A 241 -25.63 -9.83 3.65
CA LEU A 241 -26.29 -10.59 4.72
C LEU A 241 -27.39 -11.55 4.22
N SER A 242 -28.04 -11.20 3.09
CA SER A 242 -29.06 -12.04 2.43
C SER A 242 -28.52 -12.72 1.15
N PHE A 243 -27.22 -12.55 0.88
CA PHE A 243 -26.60 -13.00 -0.35
C PHE A 243 -26.04 -14.42 -0.21
N LYS A 244 -26.38 -15.29 -1.17
CA LYS A 244 -25.74 -16.60 -1.26
C LYS A 244 -24.38 -16.45 -1.91
N ILE A 245 -23.32 -16.83 -1.20
CA ILE A 245 -21.96 -16.75 -1.74
C ILE A 245 -21.87 -17.60 -3.00
N PRO A 246 -21.35 -17.06 -4.12
CA PRO A 246 -21.19 -17.81 -5.35
C PRO A 246 -20.33 -19.06 -5.17
N GLU A 247 -20.73 -20.14 -5.79
CA GLU A 247 -19.93 -21.36 -5.88
C GLU A 247 -18.71 -21.10 -6.79
N GLY A 248 -17.56 -21.68 -6.47
CA GLY A 248 -16.35 -21.51 -7.29
C GLY A 248 -15.32 -20.53 -6.75
N ILE A 249 -15.62 -19.82 -5.65
CA ILE A 249 -14.61 -19.00 -4.97
C ILE A 249 -13.67 -19.92 -4.19
N GLY A 250 -12.42 -20.02 -4.66
CA GLY A 250 -11.41 -20.90 -4.06
C GLY A 250 -10.85 -20.40 -2.72
N PRO A 251 -10.23 -21.28 -1.91
CA PRO A 251 -9.69 -20.93 -0.59
C PRO A 251 -8.58 -19.87 -0.65
N LEU A 252 -7.88 -19.74 -1.76
CA LEU A 252 -6.83 -18.74 -1.96
C LEU A 252 -7.38 -17.31 -1.94
N PHE A 253 -8.60 -17.09 -2.48
CA PHE A 253 -9.25 -15.80 -2.40
C PHE A 253 -9.62 -15.44 -0.95
N TYR A 254 -10.17 -16.37 -0.19
CA TYR A 254 -10.50 -16.13 1.22
C TYR A 254 -9.25 -15.87 2.06
N MET A 255 -8.15 -16.55 1.76
CA MET A 255 -6.86 -16.29 2.41
C MET A 255 -6.36 -14.88 2.11
N HIS A 256 -6.46 -14.43 0.85
CA HIS A 256 -6.12 -13.07 0.45
C HIS A 256 -7.00 -12.03 1.18
N LEU A 257 -8.32 -12.23 1.17
CA LEU A 257 -9.29 -11.35 1.83
C LEU A 257 -9.07 -11.32 3.36
N PHE A 258 -8.72 -12.44 3.96
CA PHE A 258 -8.38 -12.52 5.39
C PHE A 258 -7.11 -11.75 5.73
N PHE A 259 -6.07 -11.81 4.89
CA PHE A 259 -4.87 -10.99 5.09
C PHE A 259 -5.18 -9.50 4.96
N VAL A 260 -5.99 -9.10 3.98
CA VAL A 260 -6.44 -7.70 3.84
C VAL A 260 -7.24 -7.26 5.06
N SER A 261 -8.18 -8.09 5.54
CA SER A 261 -8.96 -7.81 6.73
C SER A 261 -8.07 -7.68 7.98
N THR A 262 -7.08 -8.57 8.13
CA THR A 262 -6.11 -8.51 9.22
C THR A 262 -5.25 -7.24 9.14
N LEU A 263 -4.85 -6.83 7.95
CA LEU A 263 -4.09 -5.59 7.73
C LEU A 263 -4.90 -4.35 8.13
N LEU A 264 -6.18 -4.30 7.78
CA LEU A 264 -7.09 -3.22 8.18
C LEU A 264 -7.25 -3.13 9.71
N VAL A 265 -7.40 -4.27 10.37
CA VAL A 265 -7.51 -4.30 11.85
C VAL A 265 -6.20 -3.88 12.53
N TYR A 266 -5.06 -4.15 11.89
CA TYR A 266 -3.74 -3.79 12.44
C TYR A 266 -3.50 -2.26 12.43
N PHE A 267 -3.97 -1.54 11.40
CA PHE A 267 -3.81 -0.08 11.27
C PHE A 267 -4.85 0.71 12.05
#